data_85145239e762f14d2711b7e82745ad4d
#
_entry.id   85145239e762f14d2711b7e82745ad4d
#
_cell.length_a   1.000
_cell.length_b   1.000
_cell.length_c   1.000
_cell.angle_alpha   90.00
_cell.angle_beta   90.00
_cell.angle_gamma   90.00
#
_symmetry.space_group_name_H-M   'P 1'
#
loop_
_entity.id
_entity.type
_entity.pdbx_description
1 polymer ?
#
loop_
_entity_poly.entity_id
_entity_poly.type
_entity_poly.pdbx_seq_one_letter_code
_entity_poly.pdbx_strand_id
1 'polypeptide(L)'
;MAEREHRAVRMGIDVGGTYTKCVAMDNETHEIIGKNQVKTTHDDKDGVAAGVVKSFQNCMREHNILPEDVVFVAHSTTQATNAFIEGDVASVGVVGVAGGGLEGFLAKRQLALKDIILDEKVGRMIKVFNAFIKKKMLTEAVINQNID
;
A
#
# COMPACT_ATOMS: atom_id res chain seq x y z
N MET A 1 -32.76 -4.77 34.73
CA MET A 1 -31.66 -4.86 33.76
C MET A 1 -30.64 -3.85 34.24
N ALA A 2 -29.42 -4.28 34.60
CA ALA A 2 -28.36 -3.33 34.91
C ALA A 2 -28.02 -2.57 33.63
N GLU A 3 -28.07 -1.24 33.67
CA GLU A 3 -27.53 -0.42 32.57
C GLU A 3 -26.05 -0.76 32.42
N ARG A 4 -25.68 -1.20 31.22
CA ARG A 4 -24.26 -1.41 30.90
C ARG A 4 -23.58 -0.05 30.88
N GLU A 5 -22.56 0.11 31.69
CA GLU A 5 -21.71 1.31 31.69
C GLU A 5 -21.13 1.52 30.30
N HIS A 6 -21.37 2.67 29.69
CA HIS A 6 -20.89 3.00 28.35
C HIS A 6 -19.37 3.13 28.40
N ARG A 7 -18.67 2.33 27.57
CA ARG A 7 -17.22 2.26 27.53
C ARG A 7 -16.71 2.92 26.26
N ALA A 8 -15.89 3.95 26.40
CA ALA A 8 -15.25 4.60 25.25
C ALA A 8 -14.02 3.78 24.82
N VAL A 9 -14.00 3.27 23.59
CA VAL A 9 -12.96 2.38 23.06
C VAL A 9 -12.31 2.98 21.82
N ARG A 10 -10.98 2.97 21.79
CA ARG A 10 -10.19 3.24 20.59
C ARG A 10 -9.74 1.94 19.95
N MET A 11 -9.86 1.85 18.63
CA MET A 11 -9.40 0.67 17.89
C MET A 11 -8.30 1.03 16.91
N GLY A 12 -7.23 0.23 16.90
CA GLY A 12 -6.12 0.36 15.96
C GLY A 12 -6.01 -0.88 15.09
N ILE A 13 -5.82 -0.69 13.78
CA ILE A 13 -5.65 -1.78 12.82
C ILE A 13 -4.32 -1.59 12.10
N ASP A 14 -3.51 -2.65 12.05
CA ASP A 14 -2.28 -2.71 11.29
C ASP A 14 -2.34 -3.81 10.23
N VAL A 15 -2.13 -3.44 8.97
CA VAL A 15 -2.10 -4.37 7.84
C VAL A 15 -0.67 -4.67 7.47
N GLY A 16 -0.18 -5.81 7.95
CA GLY A 16 1.12 -6.37 7.54
C GLY A 16 1.00 -7.29 6.33
N GLY A 17 2.14 -7.70 5.79
CA GLY A 17 2.18 -8.64 4.66
C GLY A 17 1.59 -10.02 4.99
N THR A 18 1.79 -10.52 6.20
CA THR A 18 1.33 -11.87 6.61
C THR A 18 0.07 -11.84 7.46
N TYR A 19 -0.04 -10.89 8.36
CA TYR A 19 -1.17 -10.76 9.29
C TYR A 19 -1.69 -9.34 9.34
N THR A 20 -3.02 -9.25 9.39
CA THR A 20 -3.75 -8.03 9.76
C THR A 20 -4.13 -8.14 11.23
N LYS A 21 -3.75 -7.14 12.02
CA LYS A 21 -3.94 -7.11 13.47
C LYS A 21 -4.88 -6.01 13.86
N CYS A 22 -5.72 -6.27 14.86
CA CYS A 22 -6.58 -5.27 15.49
C CYS A 22 -6.32 -5.24 16.99
N VAL A 23 -6.27 -4.05 17.56
CA VAL A 23 -6.12 -3.82 19.01
C VAL A 23 -7.22 -2.88 19.45
N ALA A 24 -7.86 -3.20 20.55
CA ALA A 24 -8.81 -2.32 21.24
C ALA A 24 -8.19 -1.81 22.54
N MET A 25 -8.33 -0.51 22.79
CA MET A 25 -7.80 0.17 23.95
C MET A 25 -8.92 0.98 24.60
N ASP A 26 -8.99 0.91 25.90
CA ASP A 26 -9.86 1.78 26.69
C ASP A 26 -9.41 3.24 26.57
N ASN A 27 -10.34 4.15 26.28
CA ASN A 27 -10.00 5.55 26.00
C ASN A 27 -9.59 6.34 27.26
N GLU A 28 -10.01 5.90 28.43
CA GLU A 28 -9.74 6.60 29.70
C GLU A 28 -8.49 6.05 30.37
N THR A 29 -8.43 4.72 30.52
CA THR A 29 -7.31 4.07 31.22
C THR A 29 -6.10 3.84 30.34
N HIS A 30 -6.26 3.89 28.99
CA HIS A 30 -5.25 3.53 27.98
C HIS A 30 -4.77 2.06 28.07
N GLU A 31 -5.53 1.21 28.74
CA GLU A 31 -5.24 -0.22 28.80
C GLU A 31 -5.71 -0.94 27.52
N ILE A 32 -4.94 -1.92 27.11
CA ILE A 32 -5.34 -2.78 25.99
C ILE A 32 -6.36 -3.78 26.51
N ILE A 33 -7.59 -3.69 26.00
CA ILE A 33 -8.74 -4.50 26.39
C ILE A 33 -9.07 -5.60 25.42
N GLY A 34 -8.49 -5.57 24.22
CA GLY A 34 -8.72 -6.58 23.20
C GLY A 34 -7.65 -6.62 22.14
N LYS A 35 -7.41 -7.82 21.58
CA LYS A 35 -6.53 -8.05 20.44
C LYS A 35 -7.10 -9.15 19.57
N ASN A 36 -6.98 -8.98 18.26
CA ASN A 36 -7.28 -10.02 17.29
C ASN A 36 -6.30 -9.96 16.13
N GLN A 37 -6.02 -11.09 15.50
CA GLN A 37 -5.27 -11.14 14.26
C GLN A 37 -5.85 -12.16 13.29
N VAL A 38 -5.81 -11.84 12.02
CA VAL A 38 -6.18 -12.74 10.92
C VAL A 38 -5.06 -12.76 9.89
N LYS A 39 -5.00 -13.78 9.05
CA LYS A 39 -4.10 -13.75 7.88
C LYS A 39 -4.51 -12.61 6.96
N THR A 40 -3.53 -11.89 6.43
CA THR A 40 -3.79 -10.85 5.43
C THR A 40 -4.35 -11.50 4.17
N THR A 41 -5.46 -10.96 3.67
CA THR A 41 -6.27 -11.55 2.59
C THR A 41 -5.87 -10.98 1.23
N HIS A 42 -4.68 -11.34 0.71
CA HIS A 42 -4.22 -10.86 -0.59
C HIS A 42 -5.08 -11.40 -1.75
N ASP A 43 -5.51 -12.66 -1.64
CA ASP A 43 -6.25 -13.38 -2.70
C ASP A 43 -7.78 -13.24 -2.59
N ASP A 44 -8.28 -12.44 -1.66
CA ASP A 44 -9.73 -12.20 -1.53
C ASP A 44 -10.21 -11.23 -2.62
N LYS A 45 -11.47 -11.37 -3.05
CA LYS A 45 -12.10 -10.46 -4.04
C LYS A 45 -12.05 -8.98 -3.60
N ASP A 46 -12.10 -8.74 -2.28
CA ASP A 46 -12.01 -7.43 -1.66
C ASP A 46 -10.58 -7.12 -1.19
N GLY A 47 -9.63 -7.97 -1.58
CA GLY A 47 -8.22 -7.83 -1.23
C GLY A 47 -8.00 -7.80 0.28
N VAL A 48 -7.03 -6.98 0.71
CA VAL A 48 -6.68 -6.84 2.13
C VAL A 48 -7.78 -6.21 2.98
N ALA A 49 -8.76 -5.52 2.36
CA ALA A 49 -9.87 -4.92 3.08
C ALA A 49 -10.73 -5.97 3.79
N ALA A 50 -10.88 -7.17 3.20
CA ALA A 50 -11.59 -8.28 3.84
C ALA A 50 -10.95 -8.67 5.18
N GLY A 51 -9.62 -8.74 5.23
CA GLY A 51 -8.85 -9.00 6.47
C GLY A 51 -9.01 -7.90 7.51
N VAL A 52 -9.02 -6.64 7.09
CA VAL A 52 -9.27 -5.47 7.96
C VAL A 52 -10.62 -5.59 8.64
N VAL A 53 -11.69 -5.74 7.84
CA VAL A 53 -13.07 -5.87 8.37
C VAL A 53 -13.18 -7.07 9.30
N LYS A 54 -12.62 -8.21 8.90
CA LYS A 54 -12.69 -9.45 9.69
C LYS A 54 -11.95 -9.31 11.03
N SER A 55 -10.74 -8.76 11.05
CA SER A 55 -9.98 -8.58 12.30
C SER A 55 -10.68 -7.61 13.25
N PHE A 56 -11.26 -6.54 12.72
CA PHE A 56 -12.03 -5.55 13.46
C PHE A 56 -13.27 -6.18 14.11
N GLN A 57 -14.11 -6.84 13.31
CA GLN A 57 -15.32 -7.50 13.78
C GLN A 57 -15.04 -8.60 14.80
N ASN A 58 -13.99 -9.40 14.58
CA ASN A 58 -13.58 -10.43 15.51
C ASN A 58 -13.15 -9.81 16.85
N CYS A 59 -12.33 -8.76 16.83
CA CYS A 59 -11.89 -8.06 18.03
C CYS A 59 -13.08 -7.55 18.84
N MET A 60 -14.05 -6.92 18.19
CA MET A 60 -15.27 -6.43 18.84
C MET A 60 -16.06 -7.57 19.48
N ARG A 61 -16.31 -8.64 18.71
CA ARG A 61 -17.10 -9.78 19.18
C ARG A 61 -16.45 -10.52 20.33
N GLU A 62 -15.14 -10.81 20.25
CA GLU A 62 -14.40 -11.58 21.26
C GLU A 62 -14.24 -10.83 22.59
N HIS A 63 -14.27 -9.50 22.54
CA HIS A 63 -14.10 -8.65 23.72
C HIS A 63 -15.35 -7.88 24.13
N ASN A 64 -16.51 -8.27 23.58
CA ASN A 64 -17.83 -7.67 23.90
C ASN A 64 -17.83 -6.14 23.75
N ILE A 65 -17.20 -5.63 22.68
CA ILE A 65 -17.20 -4.23 22.31
C ILE A 65 -18.36 -3.97 21.37
N LEU A 66 -19.25 -3.05 21.72
CA LEU A 66 -20.36 -2.68 20.85
C LEU A 66 -19.95 -1.56 19.88
N PRO A 67 -20.61 -1.43 18.72
CA PRO A 67 -20.34 -0.35 17.77
C PRO A 67 -20.39 1.06 18.40
N GLU A 68 -21.36 1.29 19.30
CA GLU A 68 -21.54 2.54 20.05
C GLU A 68 -20.42 2.84 21.04
N ASP A 69 -19.65 1.83 21.47
CA ASP A 69 -18.50 2.03 22.34
C ASP A 69 -17.29 2.60 21.55
N VAL A 70 -17.24 2.40 20.23
CA VAL A 70 -16.07 2.77 19.42
C VAL A 70 -16.08 4.26 19.10
N VAL A 71 -15.22 5.01 19.77
CA VAL A 71 -15.11 6.48 19.62
C VAL A 71 -14.03 6.91 18.62
N PHE A 72 -13.09 6.00 18.28
CA PHE A 72 -11.99 6.30 17.38
C PHE A 72 -11.45 5.04 16.72
N VAL A 73 -11.13 5.12 15.42
CA VAL A 73 -10.44 4.05 14.68
C VAL A 73 -9.22 4.62 13.99
N ALA A 74 -8.05 4.01 14.26
CA ALA A 74 -6.82 4.27 13.53
C ALA A 74 -6.50 3.11 12.59
N HIS A 75 -6.04 3.42 11.40
CA HIS A 75 -5.59 2.43 10.43
C HIS A 75 -4.16 2.73 9.99
N SER A 76 -3.29 1.75 10.08
CA SER A 76 -1.93 1.78 9.56
C SER A 76 -1.75 0.67 8.52
N THR A 77 -0.91 0.93 7.53
CA THR A 77 -0.58 -0.06 6.52
C THR A 77 0.86 0.08 6.06
N THR A 78 1.57 -1.04 5.98
CA THR A 78 2.88 -1.16 5.35
C THR A 78 2.79 -1.75 3.95
N GLN A 79 1.58 -1.85 3.40
CA GLN A 79 1.28 -2.49 2.11
C GLN A 79 2.14 -1.97 0.97
N ALA A 80 2.24 -0.65 0.81
CA ALA A 80 3.04 -0.06 -0.26
C ALA A 80 4.53 -0.41 -0.11
N THR A 81 5.04 -0.42 1.13
CA THR A 81 6.42 -0.81 1.42
C THR A 81 6.63 -2.31 1.17
N ASN A 82 5.68 -3.14 1.59
CA ASN A 82 5.75 -4.59 1.36
C ASN A 82 5.66 -4.92 -0.13
N ALA A 83 4.71 -4.33 -0.87
CA ALA A 83 4.58 -4.49 -2.31
C ALA A 83 5.88 -4.10 -3.03
N PHE A 84 6.52 -2.99 -2.61
CA PHE A 84 7.81 -2.59 -3.16
C PHE A 84 8.92 -3.61 -2.87
N ILE A 85 9.04 -4.09 -1.63
CA ILE A 85 10.06 -5.08 -1.22
C ILE A 85 9.81 -6.44 -1.89
N GLU A 86 8.55 -6.83 -2.05
CA GLU A 86 8.15 -8.09 -2.68
C GLU A 86 8.20 -8.04 -4.21
N GLY A 87 8.34 -6.85 -4.80
CA GLY A 87 8.33 -6.62 -6.24
C GLY A 87 6.94 -6.73 -6.87
N ASP A 88 5.90 -6.72 -6.02
CA ASP A 88 4.48 -6.69 -6.44
C ASP A 88 4.04 -5.24 -6.70
N VAL A 89 4.66 -4.66 -7.71
CA VAL A 89 4.42 -3.28 -8.15
C VAL A 89 4.18 -3.23 -9.66
N ALA A 90 3.43 -2.23 -10.08
CA ALA A 90 3.18 -2.03 -11.50
C ALA A 90 4.48 -1.77 -12.27
N SER A 91 4.55 -2.27 -13.49
CA SER A 91 5.64 -1.92 -14.42
C SER A 91 5.64 -0.42 -14.70
N VAL A 92 6.82 0.18 -14.74
CA VAL A 92 6.97 1.62 -14.98
C VAL A 92 7.63 1.87 -16.32
N GLY A 93 6.93 2.60 -17.17
CA GLY A 93 7.48 3.16 -18.40
C GLY A 93 7.97 4.59 -18.16
N VAL A 94 9.17 4.91 -18.63
CA VAL A 94 9.72 6.26 -18.59
C VAL A 94 9.80 6.81 -20.00
N VAL A 95 9.01 7.83 -20.31
CA VAL A 95 9.06 8.53 -21.59
C VAL A 95 9.78 9.85 -21.41
N GLY A 96 11.01 9.94 -21.89
CA GLY A 96 11.80 11.16 -21.89
C GLY A 96 11.56 11.99 -23.14
N VAL A 97 11.39 13.30 -23.00
CA VAL A 97 11.29 14.23 -24.12
C VAL A 97 12.40 15.25 -24.02
N ALA A 98 13.21 15.37 -25.06
CA ALA A 98 14.33 16.32 -25.07
C ALA A 98 14.54 16.93 -26.46
N GLY A 99 15.28 18.04 -26.50
CA GLY A 99 15.79 18.67 -27.73
C GLY A 99 16.73 17.77 -28.53
N GLY A 100 17.28 18.26 -29.62
CA GLY A 100 18.31 17.61 -30.40
C GLY A 100 19.73 17.99 -29.92
N GLY A 101 20.75 17.33 -30.51
CA GLY A 101 22.16 17.66 -30.22
C GLY A 101 22.63 17.26 -28.82
N LEU A 102 23.54 18.06 -28.26
CA LEU A 102 24.18 17.74 -26.98
C LEU A 102 23.17 17.72 -25.82
N GLU A 103 22.20 18.62 -25.81
CA GLU A 103 21.14 18.66 -24.80
C GLU A 103 20.34 17.35 -24.77
N GLY A 104 19.91 16.87 -25.94
CA GLY A 104 19.18 15.60 -26.04
C GLY A 104 20.01 14.40 -25.61
N PHE A 105 21.32 14.40 -25.88
CA PHE A 105 22.24 13.35 -25.43
C PHE A 105 22.40 13.33 -23.92
N LEU A 106 22.60 14.50 -23.29
CA LEU A 106 22.70 14.63 -21.84
C LEU A 106 21.40 14.26 -21.13
N ALA A 107 20.26 14.74 -21.63
CA ALA A 107 18.96 14.41 -21.10
C ALA A 107 18.69 12.90 -21.16
N LYS A 108 18.99 12.25 -22.28
CA LYS A 108 18.86 10.79 -22.40
C LYS A 108 19.70 10.03 -21.38
N ARG A 109 20.93 10.49 -21.15
CA ARG A 109 21.83 9.87 -20.16
C ARG A 109 21.37 10.06 -18.72
N GLN A 110 20.77 11.20 -18.39
CA GLN A 110 20.29 11.51 -17.05
C GLN A 110 18.94 10.85 -16.73
N LEU A 111 18.05 10.77 -17.73
CA LEU A 111 16.68 10.27 -17.54
C LEU A 111 16.55 8.75 -17.77
N ALA A 112 17.55 8.11 -18.38
CA ALA A 112 17.54 6.65 -18.54
C ALA A 112 17.73 5.98 -17.18
N LEU A 113 16.64 5.47 -16.62
CA LEU A 113 16.68 4.67 -15.40
C LEU A 113 17.10 3.24 -15.74
N LYS A 114 17.92 2.66 -14.89
CA LYS A 114 18.26 1.23 -14.94
C LYS A 114 17.22 0.43 -14.16
N ASP A 115 17.18 -0.87 -14.41
CA ASP A 115 16.42 -1.80 -13.57
C ASP A 115 16.82 -1.63 -12.10
N ILE A 116 15.82 -1.59 -11.24
CA ILE A 116 16.01 -1.42 -9.79
C ILE A 116 16.09 -2.82 -9.17
N ILE A 117 17.28 -3.17 -8.67
CA ILE A 117 17.48 -4.46 -7.99
C ILE A 117 17.01 -4.30 -6.55
N LEU A 118 16.00 -5.09 -6.16
CA LEU A 118 15.45 -5.11 -4.80
C LEU A 118 16.17 -6.16 -3.94
N ASP A 119 16.45 -7.34 -4.51
CA ASP A 119 17.18 -8.41 -3.84
C ASP A 119 17.93 -9.26 -4.89
N GLU A 120 19.25 -9.18 -4.85
CA GLU A 120 20.12 -9.94 -5.77
C GLU A 120 20.04 -11.46 -5.53
N LYS A 121 19.85 -11.90 -4.28
CA LYS A 121 19.88 -13.33 -3.92
C LYS A 121 18.68 -14.10 -4.47
N VAL A 122 17.52 -13.47 -4.51
CA VAL A 122 16.28 -14.04 -5.05
C VAL A 122 15.93 -13.51 -6.43
N GLY A 123 16.77 -12.66 -7.03
CA GLY A 123 16.59 -12.11 -8.36
C GLY A 123 15.40 -11.14 -8.47
N ARG A 124 14.98 -10.53 -7.36
CA ARG A 124 13.89 -9.56 -7.39
C ARG A 124 14.36 -8.24 -7.98
N MET A 125 13.66 -7.79 -9.02
CA MET A 125 13.96 -6.53 -9.68
C MET A 125 12.68 -5.87 -10.22
N ILE A 126 12.68 -4.54 -10.26
CA ILE A 126 11.70 -3.75 -11.00
C ILE A 126 12.29 -3.45 -12.37
N LYS A 127 11.68 -3.94 -13.43
CA LYS A 127 12.09 -3.63 -14.80
C LYS A 127 11.64 -2.24 -15.17
N VAL A 128 12.55 -1.46 -15.76
CA VAL A 128 12.28 -0.09 -16.20
C VAL A 128 12.36 -0.03 -17.73
N PHE A 129 11.29 0.37 -18.36
CA PHE A 129 11.23 0.59 -19.80
C PHE A 129 11.45 2.06 -20.10
N ASN A 130 12.43 2.36 -20.95
CA ASN A 130 12.77 3.74 -21.32
C ASN A 130 12.51 4.00 -22.78
N ALA A 131 11.74 5.04 -23.10
CA ALA A 131 11.57 5.57 -24.44
C ALA A 131 11.98 7.04 -24.48
N PHE A 132 12.54 7.50 -25.61
CA PHE A 132 12.96 8.88 -25.79
C PHE A 132 12.42 9.46 -27.08
N ILE A 133 11.67 10.54 -26.97
CA ILE A 133 11.05 11.25 -28.09
C ILE A 133 11.76 12.59 -28.29
N LYS A 134 12.16 12.90 -29.53
CA LYS A 134 12.68 14.24 -29.85
C LYS A 134 11.53 15.23 -29.80
N LYS A 135 11.73 16.38 -29.11
CA LYS A 135 10.70 17.44 -28.96
C LYS A 135 10.01 17.82 -30.28
N LYS A 136 10.75 17.90 -31.38
CA LYS A 136 10.20 18.18 -32.71
C LYS A 136 9.34 17.07 -33.33
N MET A 137 9.38 15.86 -32.77
CA MET A 137 8.60 14.70 -33.21
C MET A 137 7.45 14.38 -32.25
N LEU A 138 7.18 15.27 -31.28
CA LEU A 138 6.13 15.09 -30.28
C LEU A 138 4.76 15.31 -30.95
N THR A 139 4.16 14.24 -31.41
CA THR A 139 2.79 14.20 -31.95
C THR A 139 1.97 13.24 -31.11
N GLU A 140 0.66 13.37 -31.12
CA GLU A 140 -0.25 12.47 -30.39
C GLU A 140 -0.04 11.00 -30.78
N ALA A 141 0.15 10.72 -32.07
CA ALA A 141 0.43 9.37 -32.54
C ALA A 141 1.74 8.78 -31.98
N VAL A 142 2.80 9.62 -31.87
CA VAL A 142 4.10 9.18 -31.31
C VAL A 142 4.02 9.01 -29.81
N ILE A 143 3.22 9.81 -29.11
CA ILE A 143 2.98 9.67 -27.68
C ILE A 143 2.29 8.33 -27.44
N ASN A 144 1.21 8.06 -28.12
CA ASN A 144 0.41 6.84 -27.96
C ASN A 144 1.21 5.56 -28.26
N GLN A 145 2.08 5.57 -29.30
CA GLN A 145 2.98 4.44 -29.59
C GLN A 145 3.98 4.09 -28.49
N ASN A 146 4.27 4.99 -27.57
CA ASN A 146 5.28 4.78 -26.49
C ASN A 146 4.66 4.63 -25.10
N ILE A 147 3.33 4.63 -25.01
CA ILE A 147 2.59 4.46 -23.74
C ILE A 147 1.97 3.07 -23.63
N ASP A 148 1.69 2.42 -24.76
CA ASP A 148 1.24 1.02 -24.84
C ASP A 148 2.42 0.04 -24.66
#